data_a3d42990fd3162a0a15e8e59799a344d
#
_entry.id   a3d42990fd3162a0a15e8e59799a344d
#
_cell.length_a   1.000
_cell.length_b   1.000
_cell.length_c   1.000
_cell.angle_alpha   90.00
_cell.angle_beta   90.00
_cell.angle_gamma   90.00
#
_symmetry.space_group_name_H-M   'P 1'
#
loop_
_entity.id
_entity.type
_entity.pdbx_description
1 polymer ?
#
loop_
_entity_poly.entity_id
_entity_poly.type
_entity_poly.pdbx_seq_one_letter_code
_entity_poly.pdbx_strand_id
1 'polypeptide(L)'
;MATILIAEDDRAVREFVSRALQRDGHDVTTVEDGMEALEALANNNFDMLLSDVVMPQLDGIALALKVSKDYPELPILLMTGYAAERQRAHNLDALIHDVIPKPFTLKDIQNAAARTLDN
;
A
#
# COMPACT_ATOMS: atom_id res chain seq x y z
N MET A 1 -4.15 15.99 -5.21
CA MET A 1 -4.19 14.77 -6.04
C MET A 1 -2.83 14.10 -6.05
N ALA A 2 -2.79 12.80 -5.88
CA ALA A 2 -1.55 12.03 -5.81
C ALA A 2 -1.59 10.84 -6.77
N THR A 3 -0.42 10.30 -7.11
CA THR A 3 -0.29 9.08 -7.91
C THR A 3 0.06 7.94 -6.95
N ILE A 4 -0.84 6.96 -6.85
CA ILE A 4 -0.76 5.90 -5.85
C ILE A 4 -0.60 4.54 -6.52
N LEU A 5 0.38 3.76 -6.06
CA LEU A 5 0.54 2.37 -6.48
C LEU A 5 -0.12 1.46 -5.44
N ILE A 6 -1.04 0.63 -5.90
CA ILE A 6 -1.75 -0.34 -5.05
C ILE A 6 -1.29 -1.74 -5.40
N ALA A 7 -0.78 -2.49 -4.42
CA ALA A 7 -0.38 -3.88 -4.57
C ALA A 7 -1.33 -4.75 -3.74
N GLU A 8 -2.14 -5.56 -4.39
CA GLU A 8 -3.15 -6.40 -3.76
C GLU A 8 -3.54 -7.54 -4.70
N ASP A 9 -3.40 -8.79 -4.23
CA ASP A 9 -3.72 -9.95 -5.06
C ASP A 9 -5.22 -10.29 -5.11
N ASP A 10 -5.99 -9.92 -4.07
CA ASP A 10 -7.44 -10.12 -4.07
C ASP A 10 -8.10 -9.08 -4.96
N ARG A 11 -8.75 -9.56 -6.03
CA ARG A 11 -9.36 -8.69 -7.02
C ARG A 11 -10.44 -7.77 -6.43
N ALA A 12 -11.29 -8.31 -5.56
CA ALA A 12 -12.38 -7.52 -4.98
C ALA A 12 -11.84 -6.40 -4.09
N VAL A 13 -10.86 -6.69 -3.27
CA VAL A 13 -10.21 -5.69 -2.40
C VAL A 13 -9.48 -4.66 -3.27
N ARG A 14 -8.74 -5.12 -4.27
CA ARG A 14 -8.01 -4.23 -5.18
C ARG A 14 -8.94 -3.25 -5.88
N GLU A 15 -10.06 -3.73 -6.41
CA GLU A 15 -11.03 -2.86 -7.08
C GLU A 15 -11.70 -1.89 -6.11
N PHE A 16 -12.05 -2.35 -4.92
CA PHE A 16 -12.66 -1.50 -3.89
C PHE A 16 -11.74 -0.35 -3.50
N VAL A 17 -10.49 -0.66 -3.20
CA VAL A 17 -9.50 0.33 -2.80
C VAL A 17 -9.21 1.30 -3.94
N SER A 18 -9.06 0.78 -5.15
CA SER A 18 -8.82 1.60 -6.34
C SER A 18 -9.94 2.62 -6.55
N ARG A 19 -11.18 2.18 -6.49
CA ARG A 19 -12.33 3.07 -6.66
C ARG A 19 -12.43 4.12 -5.56
N ALA A 20 -12.17 3.72 -4.32
CA ALA A 20 -12.23 4.63 -3.19
C ALA A 20 -11.23 5.79 -3.36
N LEU A 21 -10.01 5.47 -3.77
CA LEU A 21 -8.97 6.49 -3.94
C LEU A 21 -9.18 7.32 -5.21
N GLN A 22 -9.70 6.71 -6.27
CA GLN A 22 -10.06 7.46 -7.48
C GLN A 22 -11.17 8.48 -7.21
N ARG A 23 -12.14 8.12 -6.37
CA ARG A 23 -13.20 9.05 -5.97
C ARG A 23 -12.66 10.24 -5.20
N ASP A 24 -11.55 10.05 -4.51
CA ASP A 24 -10.88 11.13 -3.75
C ASP A 24 -9.91 11.94 -4.62
N GLY A 25 -9.93 11.71 -5.94
CA GLY A 25 -9.18 12.51 -6.90
C GLY A 25 -7.77 12.02 -7.21
N HIS A 26 -7.39 10.82 -6.74
CA HIS A 26 -6.04 10.29 -6.98
C HIS A 26 -5.96 9.50 -8.29
N ASP A 27 -4.77 9.52 -8.89
CA ASP A 27 -4.44 8.60 -9.99
C ASP A 27 -3.94 7.30 -9.39
N VAL A 28 -4.49 6.18 -9.83
CA VAL A 28 -4.22 4.87 -9.23
C VAL A 28 -3.68 3.91 -10.28
N THR A 29 -2.59 3.21 -9.94
CA THR A 29 -2.05 2.08 -10.69
C THR A 29 -2.14 0.87 -9.78
N THR A 30 -2.65 -0.25 -10.29
CA THR A 30 -2.81 -1.48 -9.51
C THR A 30 -1.91 -2.59 -10.03
N VAL A 31 -1.36 -3.36 -9.10
CA VAL A 31 -0.58 -4.58 -9.38
C VAL A 31 -1.04 -5.68 -8.44
N GLU A 32 -0.69 -6.93 -8.76
CA GLU A 32 -1.22 -8.10 -8.05
C GLU A 32 -0.23 -8.72 -7.06
N ASP A 33 1.03 -8.36 -7.11
CA ASP A 33 2.04 -8.89 -6.18
C ASP A 33 3.21 -7.92 -6.02
N GLY A 34 4.13 -8.28 -5.12
CA GLY A 34 5.26 -7.42 -4.80
C GLY A 34 6.29 -7.30 -5.93
N MET A 35 6.42 -8.33 -6.76
CA MET A 35 7.35 -8.27 -7.89
C MET A 35 6.86 -7.29 -8.95
N GLU A 36 5.56 -7.33 -9.24
CA GLU A 36 4.95 -6.36 -10.15
C GLU A 36 5.05 -4.94 -9.60
N ALA A 37 4.94 -4.80 -8.27
CA ALA A 37 5.08 -3.49 -7.62
C ALA A 37 6.49 -2.92 -7.82
N LEU A 38 7.52 -3.75 -7.65
CA LEU A 38 8.89 -3.31 -7.87
C LEU A 38 9.14 -2.90 -9.32
N GLU A 39 8.56 -3.64 -10.27
CA GLU A 39 8.66 -3.30 -11.68
C GLU A 39 7.99 -1.95 -11.98
N ALA A 40 6.80 -1.73 -11.42
CA ALA A 40 6.08 -0.47 -11.60
C ALA A 40 6.89 0.71 -11.04
N LEU A 41 7.49 0.53 -9.87
CA LEU A 41 8.31 1.57 -9.23
C LEU A 41 9.57 1.88 -10.03
N ALA A 42 10.14 0.87 -10.70
CA ALA A 42 11.33 1.08 -11.54
C ALA A 42 11.02 1.90 -12.79
N ASN A 43 9.79 1.88 -13.27
CA ASN A 43 9.40 2.49 -14.54
C ASN A 43 8.58 3.77 -14.40
N ASN A 44 8.08 4.09 -13.21
CA ASN A 44 7.18 5.22 -12.99
C ASN A 44 7.43 5.86 -11.63
N ASN A 45 6.98 7.10 -11.46
CA ASN A 45 7.04 7.80 -10.19
C ASN A 45 5.69 7.73 -9.48
N PHE A 46 5.73 7.47 -8.19
CA PHE A 46 4.53 7.43 -7.35
C PHE A 46 4.71 8.29 -6.11
N ASP A 47 3.59 8.75 -5.56
CA ASP A 47 3.58 9.56 -4.33
C ASP A 47 3.35 8.70 -3.09
N MET A 48 2.85 7.48 -3.25
CA MET A 48 2.57 6.56 -2.15
C MET A 48 2.49 5.13 -2.65
N LEU A 49 2.93 4.18 -1.82
CA LEU A 49 2.68 2.75 -2.01
C LEU A 49 1.66 2.29 -0.98
N LEU A 50 0.59 1.66 -1.44
CA LEU A 50 -0.41 1.01 -0.60
C LEU A 50 -0.38 -0.48 -0.92
N SER A 51 -0.03 -1.32 0.07
CA SER A 51 0.17 -2.75 -0.17
C SER A 51 -0.47 -3.62 0.88
N ASP A 52 -1.04 -4.76 0.44
CA ASP A 52 -1.42 -5.81 1.35
C ASP A 52 -0.17 -6.48 1.90
N VAL A 53 -0.27 -7.05 3.11
CA VAL A 53 0.85 -7.77 3.73
C VAL A 53 1.04 -9.14 3.08
N VAL A 54 -0.06 -9.86 2.83
CA VAL A 54 0.03 -11.21 2.26
C VAL A 54 -0.24 -11.19 0.75
N MET A 55 0.79 -11.48 -0.04
CA MET A 55 0.68 -11.55 -1.50
C MET A 55 1.62 -12.65 -2.01
N PRO A 56 1.33 -13.24 -3.19
CA PRO A 56 2.24 -14.20 -3.81
C PRO A 56 3.51 -13.50 -4.31
N GLN A 57 4.53 -14.28 -4.59
CA GLN A 57 5.85 -13.88 -5.10
C GLN A 57 6.66 -13.10 -4.07
N LEU A 58 6.25 -11.89 -3.76
CA LEU A 58 6.92 -11.06 -2.76
C LEU A 58 5.83 -10.42 -1.90
N ASP A 59 5.77 -10.74 -0.61
CA ASP A 59 4.75 -10.21 0.28
C ASP A 59 4.99 -8.72 0.62
N GLY A 60 3.99 -8.10 1.25
CA GLY A 60 4.03 -6.67 1.54
C GLY A 60 5.11 -6.27 2.54
N ILE A 61 5.50 -7.16 3.46
CA ILE A 61 6.58 -6.88 4.41
C ILE A 61 7.92 -6.82 3.67
N ALA A 62 8.20 -7.85 2.85
CA ALA A 62 9.42 -7.87 2.05
C ALA A 62 9.46 -6.70 1.06
N LEU A 63 8.31 -6.38 0.46
CA LEU A 63 8.20 -5.23 -0.43
C LEU A 63 8.50 -3.92 0.31
N ALA A 64 7.93 -3.74 1.49
CA ALA A 64 8.16 -2.52 2.28
C ALA A 64 9.64 -2.35 2.66
N LEU A 65 10.30 -3.45 3.04
CA LEU A 65 11.73 -3.41 3.36
C LEU A 65 12.56 -2.96 2.16
N LYS A 66 12.28 -3.53 0.98
CA LYS A 66 13.03 -3.18 -0.22
C LYS A 66 12.73 -1.74 -0.67
N VAL A 67 11.46 -1.34 -0.62
CA VAL A 67 11.05 0.02 -1.03
C VAL A 67 11.65 1.06 -0.09
N SER A 68 11.67 0.81 1.21
CA SER A 68 12.24 1.75 2.17
C SER A 68 13.75 1.94 1.95
N LYS A 69 14.42 0.93 1.43
CA LYS A 69 15.83 1.01 1.09
C LYS A 69 16.09 1.75 -0.23
N ASP A 70 15.33 1.40 -1.27
CA ASP A 70 15.55 1.90 -2.63
C ASP A 70 14.85 3.23 -2.89
N TYR A 71 13.74 3.49 -2.19
CA TYR A 71 12.90 4.68 -2.35
C TYR A 71 12.59 5.27 -0.97
N PRO A 72 13.59 5.79 -0.24
CA PRO A 72 13.41 6.18 1.17
C PRO A 72 12.40 7.31 1.39
N GLU A 73 12.08 8.07 0.35
CA GLU A 73 11.12 9.19 0.43
C GLU A 73 9.68 8.76 0.14
N LEU A 74 9.45 7.53 -0.32
CA LEU A 74 8.12 7.08 -0.70
C LEU A 74 7.34 6.63 0.54
N PRO A 75 6.21 7.30 0.85
CA PRO A 75 5.35 6.87 1.95
C PRO A 75 4.73 5.51 1.68
N ILE A 76 4.66 4.67 2.73
CA ILE A 76 4.13 3.30 2.63
C ILE A 76 2.98 3.13 3.61
N LEU A 77 1.84 2.67 3.09
CA LEU A 77 0.66 2.28 3.88
C LEU A 77 0.42 0.80 3.69
N LEU A 78 0.35 0.03 4.77
CA LEU A 78 0.09 -1.41 4.70
C LEU A 78 -1.33 -1.75 5.12
N MET A 79 -1.94 -2.71 4.43
CA MET A 79 -3.25 -3.28 4.76
C MET A 79 -3.05 -4.64 5.44
N THR A 80 -3.70 -4.84 6.60
CA THR A 80 -3.51 -6.07 7.38
C THR A 80 -4.84 -6.76 7.66
N GLY A 81 -4.87 -8.10 7.57
CA GLY A 81 -6.09 -8.89 7.80
C GLY A 81 -6.15 -9.53 9.17
N TYR A 82 -5.05 -10.05 9.68
CA TYR A 82 -5.00 -10.82 10.91
C TYR A 82 -4.04 -10.20 11.92
N ALA A 83 -4.18 -10.60 13.19
CA ALA A 83 -3.34 -10.09 14.27
C ALA A 83 -1.84 -10.34 14.00
N ALA A 84 -1.50 -11.51 13.45
CA ALA A 84 -0.11 -11.83 13.13
C ALA A 84 0.45 -10.89 12.05
N GLU A 85 -0.37 -10.55 11.05
CA GLU A 85 0.02 -9.59 10.01
C GLU A 85 0.23 -8.20 10.58
N ARG A 86 -0.66 -7.78 11.49
CA ARG A 86 -0.52 -6.48 12.15
C ARG A 86 0.76 -6.42 12.98
N GLN A 87 1.09 -7.51 13.68
CA GLN A 87 2.31 -7.58 14.47
C GLN A 87 3.56 -7.47 13.58
N ARG A 88 3.56 -8.17 12.45
CA ARG A 88 4.66 -8.07 11.48
C ARG A 88 4.81 -6.65 10.94
N ALA A 89 3.69 -5.99 10.63
CA ALA A 89 3.69 -4.63 10.12
C ALA A 89 4.19 -3.65 11.19
N HIS A 90 3.75 -3.80 12.44
CA HIS A 90 4.19 -2.93 13.53
C HIS A 90 5.68 -3.05 13.82
N ASN A 91 6.29 -4.21 13.55
CA ASN A 91 7.73 -4.38 13.68
C ASN A 91 8.52 -3.52 12.69
N LEU A 92 7.84 -2.93 11.70
CA LEU A 92 8.45 -2.07 10.70
C LEU A 92 8.08 -0.59 10.88
N ASP A 93 7.65 -0.19 12.07
CA ASP A 93 7.16 1.18 12.33
C ASP A 93 8.13 2.28 11.88
N ALA A 94 9.44 2.01 11.91
CA ALA A 94 10.43 2.97 11.47
C ALA A 94 10.49 3.12 9.95
N LEU A 95 9.91 2.18 9.20
CA LEU A 95 10.02 2.10 7.74
C LEU A 95 8.71 2.39 7.01
N ILE A 96 7.57 2.20 7.68
CA ILE A 96 6.25 2.42 7.10
C ILE A 96 5.57 3.60 7.77
N HIS A 97 4.62 4.20 7.09
CA HIS A 97 3.98 5.44 7.55
C HIS A 97 2.68 5.17 8.28
N ASP A 98 1.93 4.13 7.92
CA ASP A 98 0.69 3.78 8.60
C ASP A 98 0.30 2.34 8.27
N VAL A 99 -0.64 1.80 9.05
CA VAL A 99 -1.21 0.47 8.87
C VAL A 99 -2.71 0.60 9.01
N ILE A 100 -3.46 -0.01 8.09
CA ILE A 100 -4.92 -0.03 8.16
C ILE A 100 -5.42 -1.48 8.24
N PRO A 101 -6.19 -1.84 9.28
CA PRO A 101 -6.71 -3.21 9.42
C PRO A 101 -7.94 -3.45 8.54
N LYS A 102 -8.03 -4.65 7.98
CA LYS A 102 -9.25 -5.11 7.29
C LYS A 102 -10.23 -5.68 8.33
N PRO A 103 -11.54 -5.59 8.12
CA PRO A 103 -12.18 -4.88 7.01
C PRO A 103 -12.19 -3.36 7.25
N PHE A 104 -12.19 -2.61 6.17
CA PHE A 104 -12.27 -1.15 6.24
C PHE A 104 -13.36 -0.63 5.31
N THR A 105 -13.88 0.55 5.63
CA THR A 105 -14.86 1.23 4.79
C THR A 105 -14.13 2.08 3.73
N LEU A 106 -14.89 2.57 2.75
CA LEU A 106 -14.39 3.52 1.76
C LEU A 106 -13.76 4.74 2.48
N LYS A 107 -14.43 5.24 3.50
CA LYS A 107 -13.96 6.41 4.25
C LYS A 107 -12.67 6.10 5.00
N ASP A 108 -12.57 4.90 5.59
CA ASP A 108 -11.37 4.48 6.32
C ASP A 108 -10.14 4.51 5.41
N ILE A 109 -10.26 3.94 4.21
CA ILE A 109 -9.10 3.88 3.30
C ILE A 109 -8.75 5.26 2.74
N GLN A 110 -9.74 6.09 2.46
CA GLN A 110 -9.50 7.47 2.02
C GLN A 110 -8.78 8.28 3.09
N ASN A 111 -9.21 8.15 4.34
CA ASN A 111 -8.59 8.85 5.47
C ASN A 111 -7.17 8.36 5.75
N ALA A 112 -6.94 7.05 5.67
CA ALA A 112 -5.61 6.46 5.87
C ALA A 112 -4.64 6.95 4.78
N ALA A 113 -5.08 6.98 3.53
CA ALA A 113 -4.27 7.49 2.43
C ALA A 113 -3.92 8.96 2.62
N ALA A 114 -4.90 9.77 3.02
CA ALA A 114 -4.67 11.20 3.26
C ALA A 114 -3.64 11.42 4.37
N ARG A 115 -3.75 10.68 5.48
CA ARG A 115 -2.78 10.78 6.59
C ARG A 115 -1.37 10.38 6.13
N THR A 116 -1.28 9.32 5.34
CA THR A 116 0.01 8.82 4.85
C THR A 116 0.67 9.82 3.90
N LEU A 117 -0.11 10.43 3.03
CA LEU A 117 0.38 11.43 2.07
C LEU A 117 0.83 12.74 2.74
N ASP A 118 0.24 13.08 3.89
CA ASP A 118 0.55 14.31 4.61
C ASP A 118 1.82 14.22 5.47
N ASN A 119 2.40 13.04 5.59
CA ASN A 119 3.62 12.87 6.39
C ASN A 119 4.89 13.30 5.64
#